data_ed63d0e4325e007aa85767ba1db21e8a
#
_entry.id   ed63d0e4325e007aa85767ba1db21e8a
#
_cell.length_a   1.000
_cell.length_b   1.000
_cell.length_c   1.000
_cell.angle_alpha   90.00
_cell.angle_beta   90.00
_cell.angle_gamma   90.00
#
_symmetry.space_group_name_H-M   'P 1'
#
loop_
_entity.id
_entity.type
_entity.pdbx_description
1 polymer ?
#
loop_
_entity_poly.entity_id
_entity_poly.type
_entity_poly.pdbx_seq_one_letter_code
_entity_poly.pdbx_strand_id
1 'polypeptide(L)'
;MQQGMLCLRMLWCISNNEQKGRVMRKLLLITVSVGLSMFSLSTPLAAQEVSKEVLSIAAKVHTGALVCEGRQMVMLWPDTALPGRFILKMNKRVYHLTPVPTASGAVRLEDDETGAIWIQTAEKSMLMDSVRSQRLADECQSPAQKTAAKHIPASARPDLLEANSNNR
;
A
#
# COMPACT_ATOMS: atom_id res chain seq x y z
N MET A 1 19.63 32.31 35.69
CA MET A 1 19.39 33.00 34.41
C MET A 1 18.24 32.25 33.64
N GLN A 2 17.05 32.06 34.22
CA GLN A 2 15.97 31.29 33.59
C GLN A 2 14.57 31.94 33.71
N GLN A 3 14.46 33.19 34.09
CA GLN A 3 13.17 33.89 34.26
C GLN A 3 12.80 34.87 33.13
N GLY A 4 13.66 35.06 32.12
CA GLY A 4 13.41 36.00 31.02
C GLY A 4 12.63 35.48 29.83
N MET A 5 12.40 34.15 29.72
CA MET A 5 11.82 33.55 28.51
C MET A 5 10.32 33.27 28.57
N LEU A 6 9.69 33.38 29.71
CA LEU A 6 8.23 33.13 29.90
C LEU A 6 7.37 34.37 29.58
N CYS A 7 7.92 35.59 29.69
CA CYS A 7 7.16 36.82 29.45
C CYS A 7 6.92 37.13 27.96
N LEU A 8 7.81 36.70 27.06
CA LEU A 8 7.67 36.97 25.62
C LEU A 8 6.60 36.08 24.92
N ARG A 9 6.31 34.91 25.49
CA ARG A 9 5.27 34.01 24.95
C ARG A 9 3.84 34.43 25.29
N MET A 10 3.64 35.09 26.43
CA MET A 10 2.31 35.59 26.82
C MET A 10 1.88 36.82 26.05
N LEU A 11 2.79 37.71 25.69
CA LEU A 11 2.49 38.93 24.89
C LEU A 11 2.09 38.59 23.44
N TRP A 12 2.61 37.51 22.87
CA TRP A 12 2.25 37.05 21.51
C TRP A 12 0.84 36.44 21.44
N CYS A 13 0.38 35.80 22.52
CA CYS A 13 -0.98 35.24 22.60
C CYS A 13 -2.06 36.34 22.73
N ILE A 14 -1.77 37.46 23.39
CA ILE A 14 -2.74 38.53 23.61
C ILE A 14 -2.94 39.34 22.33
N SER A 15 -1.89 39.54 21.54
CA SER A 15 -1.96 40.30 20.27
C SER A 15 -2.79 39.58 19.19
N ASN A 16 -2.81 38.24 19.16
CA ASN A 16 -3.57 37.51 18.15
C ASN A 16 -5.08 37.40 18.47
N ASN A 17 -5.49 37.62 19.69
CA ASN A 17 -6.90 37.51 20.06
C ASN A 17 -7.70 38.80 19.75
N GLU A 18 -7.06 39.96 19.75
CA GLU A 18 -7.73 41.22 19.40
C GLU A 18 -7.97 41.41 17.89
N GLN A 19 -7.14 40.83 17.06
CA GLN A 19 -7.31 40.89 15.60
C GLN A 19 -8.54 40.10 15.13
N LYS A 20 -8.89 38.99 15.81
CA LYS A 20 -10.05 38.15 15.45
C LYS A 20 -11.39 38.84 15.71
N GLY A 21 -11.47 39.70 16.73
CA GLY A 21 -12.69 40.38 17.11
C GLY A 21 -13.08 41.53 16.16
N ARG A 22 -12.12 42.18 15.49
CA ARG A 22 -12.37 43.32 14.59
C ARG A 22 -12.81 42.91 13.20
N VAL A 23 -12.39 41.76 12.73
CA VAL A 23 -12.81 41.23 11.41
C VAL A 23 -14.24 40.71 11.48
N MET A 24 -14.67 40.15 12.60
CA MET A 24 -16.04 39.64 12.77
C MET A 24 -17.10 40.74 12.86
N ARG A 25 -16.75 41.93 13.39
CA ARG A 25 -17.71 43.04 13.51
C ARG A 25 -17.99 43.76 12.19
N LYS A 26 -17.09 43.71 11.21
CA LYS A 26 -17.30 44.33 9.88
C LYS A 26 -18.02 43.43 8.89
N LEU A 27 -18.12 42.11 9.16
CA LEU A 27 -18.83 41.16 8.30
C LEU A 27 -20.31 40.99 8.63
N LEU A 28 -20.77 41.56 9.75
CA LEU A 28 -22.16 41.39 10.21
C LEU A 28 -23.17 42.39 9.60
N LEU A 29 -22.73 43.31 8.76
CA LEU A 29 -23.60 44.33 8.17
C LEU A 29 -23.87 44.21 6.65
N ILE A 30 -23.37 43.12 6.01
CA ILE A 30 -23.50 42.95 4.54
C ILE A 30 -24.34 41.73 4.15
N THR A 31 -24.91 40.98 5.08
CA THR A 31 -25.64 39.74 4.76
C THR A 31 -27.12 39.79 5.06
N VAL A 32 -27.81 40.85 4.59
CA VAL A 32 -29.26 40.79 4.43
C VAL A 32 -29.57 41.11 2.97
N SER A 33 -29.41 40.15 2.12
CA SER A 33 -30.12 39.94 0.85
C SER A 33 -29.27 39.05 -0.09
N VAL A 34 -29.29 37.77 0.05
CA VAL A 34 -29.41 36.84 -1.08
C VAL A 34 -29.97 35.54 -0.49
N GLY A 35 -31.24 35.42 -0.66
CA GLY A 35 -31.97 34.21 -0.31
C GLY A 35 -31.60 33.04 -1.18
N LEU A 36 -31.65 31.91 -0.57
CA LEU A 36 -32.20 30.66 -1.08
C LEU A 36 -31.54 30.09 -2.34
N SER A 37 -30.48 29.34 -2.19
CA SER A 37 -30.14 28.18 -3.06
C SER A 37 -28.99 27.39 -2.44
N MET A 38 -29.21 26.79 -1.28
CA MET A 38 -28.33 25.66 -0.84
C MET A 38 -28.80 24.41 -1.56
N PHE A 39 -28.43 24.29 -2.83
CA PHE A 39 -28.42 23.02 -3.51
C PHE A 39 -27.24 22.23 -2.91
N SER A 40 -27.53 21.41 -1.90
CA SER A 40 -26.60 20.45 -1.36
C SER A 40 -26.25 19.46 -2.49
N LEU A 41 -25.17 19.73 -3.21
CA LEU A 41 -24.53 18.69 -4.02
C LEU A 41 -23.96 17.65 -3.06
N SER A 42 -24.80 16.69 -2.68
CA SER A 42 -24.36 15.44 -2.13
C SER A 42 -23.59 14.73 -3.25
N THR A 43 -22.29 14.93 -3.32
CA THR A 43 -21.44 14.09 -4.16
C THR A 43 -21.58 12.68 -3.61
N PRO A 44 -22.09 11.70 -4.39
CA PRO A 44 -22.04 10.31 -3.94
C PRO A 44 -20.56 9.99 -3.74
N LEU A 45 -20.21 9.53 -2.54
CA LEU A 45 -18.93 8.92 -2.26
C LEU A 45 -18.89 7.68 -3.16
N ALA A 46 -18.28 7.82 -4.34
CA ALA A 46 -18.14 6.74 -5.29
C ALA A 46 -17.33 5.65 -4.55
N ALA A 47 -18.03 4.63 -4.07
CA ALA A 47 -17.39 3.40 -3.64
C ALA A 47 -16.59 2.93 -4.84
N GLN A 48 -15.27 2.89 -4.67
CA GLN A 48 -14.33 2.51 -5.74
C GLN A 48 -14.63 1.05 -6.07
N GLU A 49 -15.38 0.81 -7.13
CA GLU A 49 -15.70 -0.55 -7.58
C GLU A 49 -14.39 -1.26 -7.90
N VAL A 50 -14.09 -2.28 -7.09
CA VAL A 50 -12.92 -3.13 -7.32
C VAL A 50 -13.13 -3.84 -8.65
N SER A 51 -12.23 -3.61 -9.60
CA SER A 51 -12.31 -4.21 -10.94
C SER A 51 -12.41 -5.74 -10.84
N LYS A 52 -13.24 -6.35 -11.69
CA LYS A 52 -13.35 -7.81 -11.79
C LYS A 52 -11.99 -8.47 -12.04
N GLU A 53 -11.10 -7.80 -12.75
CA GLU A 53 -9.76 -8.24 -13.02
C GLU A 53 -8.93 -8.34 -11.74
N VAL A 54 -8.94 -7.29 -10.89
CA VAL A 54 -8.27 -7.28 -9.59
C VAL A 54 -8.77 -8.43 -8.71
N LEU A 55 -10.08 -8.67 -8.67
CA LEU A 55 -10.65 -9.77 -7.90
C LEU A 55 -10.23 -11.14 -8.44
N SER A 56 -10.09 -11.29 -9.77
CA SER A 56 -9.63 -12.53 -10.38
C SER A 56 -8.17 -12.84 -10.05
N ILE A 57 -7.33 -11.81 -9.93
CA ILE A 57 -5.94 -11.96 -9.47
C ILE A 57 -5.91 -12.27 -7.98
N ALA A 58 -6.70 -11.54 -7.18
CA ALA A 58 -6.79 -11.73 -5.73
C ALA A 58 -7.16 -13.16 -5.35
N ALA A 59 -8.04 -13.81 -6.12
CA ALA A 59 -8.43 -15.20 -5.90
C ALA A 59 -7.28 -16.22 -6.09
N LYS A 60 -6.20 -15.84 -6.77
CA LYS A 60 -5.04 -16.71 -7.02
C LYS A 60 -3.91 -16.50 -6.00
N VAL A 61 -4.03 -15.53 -5.09
CA VAL A 61 -2.99 -15.21 -4.12
C VAL A 61 -2.92 -16.30 -3.05
N HIS A 62 -1.74 -16.86 -2.85
CA HIS A 62 -1.47 -17.76 -1.72
C HIS A 62 -1.27 -16.93 -0.45
N THR A 63 -2.20 -17.06 0.47
CA THR A 63 -2.21 -16.35 1.74
C THR A 63 -1.69 -17.23 2.88
N GLY A 64 -1.39 -16.60 4.02
CA GLY A 64 -0.91 -17.25 5.23
C GLY A 64 0.57 -17.03 5.49
N ALA A 65 1.19 -17.95 6.23
CA ALA A 65 2.61 -17.92 6.53
C ALA A 65 3.41 -18.56 5.39
N LEU A 66 4.35 -17.83 4.83
CA LEU A 66 5.28 -18.31 3.82
C LEU A 66 6.69 -18.32 4.40
N VAL A 67 7.37 -19.44 4.25
CA VAL A 67 8.76 -19.62 4.67
C VAL A 67 9.67 -19.34 3.48
N CYS A 68 10.57 -18.39 3.66
CA CYS A 68 11.51 -17.91 2.64
C CYS A 68 12.92 -18.47 2.89
N GLU A 69 13.83 -18.19 1.96
CA GLU A 69 15.27 -18.47 2.12
C GLU A 69 15.82 -17.81 3.40
N GLY A 70 16.87 -18.40 3.99
CA GLY A 70 17.47 -17.88 5.23
C GLY A 70 16.56 -17.97 6.46
N ARG A 71 15.52 -18.83 6.43
CA ARG A 71 14.52 -18.98 7.49
C ARG A 71 13.70 -17.72 7.77
N GLN A 72 13.65 -16.79 6.82
CA GLN A 72 12.78 -15.64 6.91
C GLN A 72 11.32 -16.08 6.80
N MET A 73 10.42 -15.34 7.45
CA MET A 73 8.99 -15.60 7.40
C MET A 73 8.26 -14.36 6.91
N VAL A 74 7.38 -14.55 5.96
CA VAL A 74 6.45 -13.56 5.46
C VAL A 74 5.03 -14.01 5.79
N MET A 75 4.22 -13.09 6.29
CA MET A 75 2.79 -13.31 6.52
C MET A 75 2.02 -12.47 5.51
N LEU A 76 1.14 -13.10 4.74
CA LEU A 76 0.30 -12.46 3.74
C LEU A 76 -1.17 -12.79 3.98
N TRP A 77 -2.04 -11.78 4.09
CA TRP A 77 -3.48 -11.98 4.28
C TRP A 77 -4.29 -10.91 3.57
N PRO A 78 -5.58 -11.19 3.24
CA PRO A 78 -6.46 -10.20 2.65
C PRO A 78 -6.69 -9.03 3.59
N ASP A 79 -6.77 -7.82 3.05
CA ASP A 79 -7.20 -6.65 3.81
C ASP A 79 -8.73 -6.70 4.00
N THR A 80 -9.17 -6.73 5.25
CA THR A 80 -10.61 -6.76 5.58
C THR A 80 -11.30 -5.42 5.37
N ALA A 81 -10.55 -4.31 5.39
CA ALA A 81 -11.08 -2.98 5.19
C ALA A 81 -11.19 -2.60 3.71
N LEU A 82 -10.31 -3.16 2.87
CA LEU A 82 -10.22 -2.83 1.44
C LEU A 82 -10.27 -4.13 0.60
N PRO A 83 -11.46 -4.56 0.17
CA PRO A 83 -11.61 -5.79 -0.63
C PRO A 83 -10.70 -5.81 -1.86
N GLY A 84 -10.07 -6.97 -2.11
CA GLY A 84 -9.13 -7.15 -3.22
C GLY A 84 -7.71 -6.70 -2.94
N ARG A 85 -7.43 -6.06 -1.79
CA ARG A 85 -6.08 -5.72 -1.33
C ARG A 85 -5.55 -6.74 -0.33
N PHE A 86 -4.24 -6.67 -0.08
CA PHE A 86 -3.54 -7.58 0.83
C PHE A 86 -2.63 -6.82 1.77
N ILE A 87 -2.45 -7.36 2.95
CA ILE A 87 -1.47 -6.90 3.92
C ILE A 87 -0.36 -7.94 3.99
N LEU A 88 0.87 -7.51 3.77
CA LEU A 88 2.06 -8.34 3.91
C LEU A 88 2.89 -7.83 5.07
N LYS A 89 3.24 -8.74 5.98
CA LYS A 89 4.14 -8.43 7.11
C LYS A 89 5.41 -9.26 6.99
N MET A 90 6.53 -8.57 7.07
CA MET A 90 7.86 -9.18 7.17
C MET A 90 8.65 -8.48 8.27
N ASN A 91 9.04 -9.21 9.30
CA ASN A 91 9.68 -8.66 10.49
C ASN A 91 8.80 -7.56 11.13
N LYS A 92 9.33 -6.34 11.24
CA LYS A 92 8.62 -5.16 11.77
C LYS A 92 7.94 -4.30 10.70
N ARG A 93 8.08 -4.65 9.42
CA ARG A 93 7.53 -3.89 8.29
C ARG A 93 6.19 -4.47 7.88
N VAL A 94 5.27 -3.59 7.53
CA VAL A 94 3.95 -3.90 6.98
C VAL A 94 3.84 -3.20 5.64
N TYR A 95 3.28 -3.89 4.65
CA TYR A 95 3.09 -3.41 3.28
C TYR A 95 1.62 -3.58 2.91
N HIS A 96 1.06 -2.60 2.20
CA HIS A 96 -0.32 -2.59 1.73
C HIS A 96 -0.35 -2.83 0.23
N LEU A 97 -0.59 -4.06 -0.16
CA LEU A 97 -0.39 -4.51 -1.52
C LEU A 97 -1.69 -4.51 -2.32
N THR A 98 -1.63 -4.01 -3.54
CA THR A 98 -2.72 -4.00 -4.52
C THR A 98 -2.35 -4.92 -5.69
N PRO A 99 -3.24 -5.83 -6.14
CA PRO A 99 -3.00 -6.67 -7.31
C PRO A 99 -2.85 -5.84 -8.59
N VAL A 100 -1.84 -6.19 -9.38
CA VAL A 100 -1.55 -5.56 -10.67
C VAL A 100 -1.57 -6.63 -11.77
N PRO A 101 -2.27 -6.40 -12.88
CA PRO A 101 -2.27 -7.32 -14.02
C PRO A 101 -0.88 -7.53 -14.60
N THR A 102 -0.56 -8.76 -14.99
CA THR A 102 0.70 -9.13 -15.62
C THR A 102 0.47 -9.95 -16.88
N ALA A 103 1.28 -9.72 -17.91
CA ALA A 103 1.24 -10.52 -19.13
C ALA A 103 1.75 -11.96 -18.93
N SER A 104 2.57 -12.20 -17.91
CA SER A 104 3.16 -13.51 -17.63
C SER A 104 2.24 -14.50 -16.91
N GLY A 105 1.08 -14.01 -16.40
CA GLY A 105 0.18 -14.82 -15.58
C GLY A 105 0.66 -15.02 -14.13
N ALA A 106 1.83 -14.52 -13.75
CA ALA A 106 2.27 -14.48 -12.37
C ALA A 106 1.40 -13.49 -11.57
N VAL A 107 1.14 -13.79 -10.30
CA VAL A 107 0.50 -12.84 -9.40
C VAL A 107 1.51 -11.78 -9.02
N ARG A 108 1.15 -10.52 -9.25
CA ARG A 108 1.94 -9.36 -8.85
C ARG A 108 1.10 -8.45 -7.97
N LEU A 109 1.64 -8.12 -6.81
CA LEU A 109 1.01 -7.18 -5.88
C LEU A 109 2.01 -6.07 -5.60
N GLU A 110 1.55 -4.82 -5.60
CA GLU A 110 2.39 -3.64 -5.41
C GLU A 110 1.90 -2.77 -4.27
N ASP A 111 2.84 -2.17 -3.57
CA ASP A 111 2.64 -1.11 -2.60
C ASP A 111 3.26 0.17 -3.16
N ASP A 112 2.43 1.06 -3.68
CA ASP A 112 2.86 2.31 -4.31
C ASP A 112 3.52 3.28 -3.33
N GLU A 113 3.20 3.17 -2.04
CA GLU A 113 3.76 4.04 -1.01
C GLU A 113 5.20 3.67 -0.67
N THR A 114 5.48 2.38 -0.53
CA THR A 114 6.80 1.89 -0.12
C THR A 114 7.67 1.42 -1.28
N GLY A 115 7.07 1.20 -2.46
CA GLY A 115 7.72 0.59 -3.61
C GLY A 115 7.95 -0.92 -3.45
N ALA A 116 7.28 -1.56 -2.51
CA ALA A 116 7.37 -3.01 -2.35
C ALA A 116 6.57 -3.72 -3.44
N ILE A 117 7.17 -4.77 -4.01
CA ILE A 117 6.56 -5.62 -5.03
C ILE A 117 6.61 -7.06 -4.55
N TRP A 118 5.44 -7.69 -4.44
CA TRP A 118 5.31 -9.12 -4.23
C TRP A 118 5.03 -9.83 -5.55
N ILE A 119 5.85 -10.79 -5.89
CA ILE A 119 5.68 -11.61 -7.09
C ILE A 119 5.48 -13.05 -6.63
N GLN A 120 4.43 -13.70 -7.15
CA GLN A 120 4.10 -15.08 -6.84
C GLN A 120 3.92 -15.89 -8.11
N THR A 121 4.61 -17.01 -8.19
CA THR A 121 4.44 -18.05 -9.19
C THR A 121 3.77 -19.29 -8.57
N ALA A 122 3.55 -20.31 -9.36
CA ALA A 122 3.01 -21.58 -8.87
C ALA A 122 3.92 -22.27 -7.82
N GLU A 123 5.23 -22.05 -7.89
CA GLU A 123 6.22 -22.77 -7.09
C GLU A 123 6.75 -21.95 -5.93
N LYS A 124 6.89 -20.65 -6.12
CA LYS A 124 7.54 -19.77 -5.16
C LYS A 124 7.07 -18.33 -5.27
N SER A 125 7.45 -17.55 -4.30
CA SER A 125 7.17 -16.12 -4.25
C SER A 125 8.40 -15.34 -3.79
N MET A 126 8.44 -14.04 -4.09
CA MET A 126 9.51 -13.14 -3.65
C MET A 126 8.96 -11.76 -3.31
N LEU A 127 9.64 -11.08 -2.41
CA LEU A 127 9.40 -9.68 -2.08
C LEU A 127 10.59 -8.84 -2.54
N MET A 128 10.32 -7.80 -3.30
CA MET A 128 11.31 -6.86 -3.82
C MET A 128 11.04 -5.44 -3.34
N ASP A 129 12.09 -4.65 -3.24
CA ASP A 129 12.03 -3.20 -3.11
C ASP A 129 12.40 -2.60 -4.48
N SER A 130 11.43 -2.01 -5.18
CA SER A 130 11.66 -1.45 -6.52
C SER A 130 12.48 -0.17 -6.47
N VAL A 131 12.40 0.60 -5.38
CA VAL A 131 13.14 1.86 -5.22
C VAL A 131 14.64 1.58 -5.08
N ARG A 132 15.00 0.52 -4.34
CA ARG A 132 16.40 0.12 -4.12
C ARG A 132 16.87 -0.97 -5.06
N SER A 133 15.98 -1.50 -5.91
CA SER A 133 16.25 -2.66 -6.78
C SER A 133 16.80 -3.86 -5.99
N GLN A 134 16.27 -4.09 -4.79
CA GLN A 134 16.76 -5.09 -3.86
C GLN A 134 15.71 -6.18 -3.58
N ARG A 135 16.14 -7.44 -3.52
CA ARG A 135 15.30 -8.52 -3.00
C ARG A 135 15.29 -8.46 -1.47
N LEU A 136 14.11 -8.36 -0.88
CA LEU A 136 13.91 -8.35 0.56
C LEU A 136 13.66 -9.75 1.11
N ALA A 137 12.98 -10.61 0.36
CA ALA A 137 12.78 -12.03 0.66
C ALA A 137 12.68 -12.80 -0.66
N ASP A 138 13.27 -13.98 -0.73
CA ASP A 138 13.27 -14.86 -1.90
C ASP A 138 12.92 -16.29 -1.53
N GLU A 139 12.57 -17.10 -2.54
CA GLU A 139 12.20 -18.52 -2.37
C GLU A 139 11.09 -18.74 -1.33
N CYS A 140 10.19 -17.77 -1.17
CA CYS A 140 9.08 -17.87 -0.24
C CYS A 140 8.06 -18.88 -0.73
N GLN A 141 7.69 -19.85 0.11
CA GLN A 141 6.76 -20.90 -0.26
C GLN A 141 5.66 -21.06 0.79
N SER A 142 4.42 -21.07 0.32
CA SER A 142 3.28 -21.57 1.08
C SER A 142 3.28 -23.12 1.10
N PRO A 143 2.51 -23.77 1.96
CA PRO A 143 2.34 -25.23 1.94
C PRO A 143 1.87 -25.75 0.57
N ALA A 144 0.98 -25.03 -0.11
CA ALA A 144 0.49 -25.37 -1.43
C ALA A 144 1.60 -25.30 -2.50
N GLN A 145 2.41 -24.23 -2.50
CA GLN A 145 3.54 -24.07 -3.41
C GLN A 145 4.62 -25.14 -3.18
N LYS A 146 4.89 -25.53 -1.94
CA LYS A 146 5.79 -26.63 -1.63
C LYS A 146 5.33 -27.95 -2.23
N THR A 147 4.04 -28.18 -2.23
CA THR A 147 3.46 -29.38 -2.86
C THR A 147 3.55 -29.30 -4.38
N ALA A 148 3.21 -28.16 -4.98
CA ALA A 148 3.32 -27.95 -6.43
C ALA A 148 4.76 -28.13 -6.92
N ALA A 149 5.73 -27.56 -6.22
CA ALA A 149 7.15 -27.66 -6.58
C ALA A 149 7.70 -29.11 -6.60
N LYS A 150 7.11 -30.02 -5.81
CA LYS A 150 7.48 -31.45 -5.82
C LYS A 150 6.99 -32.19 -7.07
N HIS A 151 5.91 -31.72 -7.69
CA HIS A 151 5.29 -32.36 -8.86
C HIS A 151 5.85 -31.86 -10.19
N ILE A 152 6.64 -30.80 -10.20
CA ILE A 152 7.29 -30.27 -11.41
C ILE A 152 8.62 -31.00 -11.59
N PRO A 153 8.79 -31.80 -12.67
CA PRO A 153 10.05 -32.46 -12.93
C PRO A 153 11.16 -31.41 -13.15
N ALA A 154 12.37 -31.72 -12.70
CA ALA A 154 13.52 -30.82 -12.79
C ALA A 154 13.77 -30.33 -14.23
N SER A 155 13.44 -31.16 -15.24
CA SER A 155 13.56 -30.85 -16.66
C SER A 155 12.53 -29.83 -17.17
N ALA A 156 11.45 -29.56 -16.42
CA ALA A 156 10.41 -28.59 -16.79
C ALA A 156 10.63 -27.20 -16.14
N ARG A 157 11.67 -27.06 -15.32
CA ARG A 157 12.02 -25.74 -14.76
C ARG A 157 12.76 -24.95 -15.83
N PRO A 158 12.23 -23.80 -16.30
CA PRO A 158 12.99 -22.97 -17.20
C PRO A 158 14.25 -22.51 -16.46
N ASP A 159 15.40 -22.97 -16.94
CA ASP A 159 16.69 -22.50 -16.44
C ASP A 159 16.88 -21.06 -16.93
N LEU A 160 16.57 -20.11 -16.07
CA LEU A 160 16.71 -18.69 -16.37
C LEU A 160 18.17 -18.27 -16.64
N LEU A 161 19.12 -19.16 -16.38
CA LEU A 161 20.54 -18.93 -16.62
C LEU A 161 20.95 -19.27 -18.07
N GLU A 162 20.26 -20.20 -18.75
CA GLU A 162 20.56 -20.54 -20.14
C GLU A 162 20.01 -19.52 -21.14
N ALA A 163 18.94 -18.80 -20.81
CA ALA A 163 18.36 -17.79 -21.69
C ALA A 163 19.31 -16.60 -21.98
N ASN A 164 20.36 -16.41 -21.17
CA ASN A 164 21.30 -15.29 -21.32
C ASN A 164 22.59 -15.66 -22.08
N SER A 165 22.83 -16.93 -22.37
CA SER A 165 24.07 -17.36 -23.07
C SER A 165 23.96 -17.26 -24.60
N ASN A 166 22.75 -17.23 -25.15
CA ASN A 166 22.54 -17.21 -26.61
C ASN A 166 22.47 -15.80 -27.22
N ASN A 167 22.74 -14.75 -26.46
CA ASN A 167 22.68 -13.36 -26.95
C ASN A 167 24.05 -12.65 -26.86
N ARG A 168 25.14 -13.37 -27.13
CA ARG A 168 26.49 -12.80 -27.36
C ARG A 168 26.97 -13.08 -28.73
#